data_cd3e29a7f7010fa6147be49ac29cfde1
#
_entry.id   cd3e29a7f7010fa6147be49ac29cfde1
#
_cell.length_a   1.000
_cell.length_b   1.000
_cell.length_c   1.000
_cell.angle_alpha   90.00
_cell.angle_beta   90.00
_cell.angle_gamma   90.00
#
_symmetry.space_group_name_H-M   'P 1'
#
loop_
_entity.id
_entity.type
_entity.pdbx_description
1 polymer ?
#
loop_
_entity_poly.entity_id
_entity_poly.type
_entity_poly.pdbx_seq_one_letter_code
_entity_poly.pdbx_strand_id
1 'polypeptide(L)'
;MAATTTTNTPETQQSAWERELLRRLPLFGHRNWIVVADSAYPAQSKPGIETIVAGGDHVATVEAVLNRIAASGHVRANVYTDLEIDHVAESDAPGIGACRQRLHALLHGANIRQLPHEQIIAKLDERAQLFQVLIIKTSLALPYTSVFFELDCGYWNAEAEERLRNAMQQ
;
A
#
# COMPACT_ATOMS: atom_id res chain seq x y z
N MET A 1 8.48 43.36 31.29
CA MET A 1 9.19 42.45 30.37
C MET A 1 8.44 41.14 30.38
N ALA A 2 7.64 40.87 29.35
CA ALA A 2 6.87 39.63 29.21
C ALA A 2 7.70 38.64 28.36
N ALA A 3 8.04 37.48 28.93
CA ALA A 3 8.72 36.42 28.23
C ALA A 3 7.75 35.67 27.35
N THR A 4 7.94 35.74 26.05
CA THR A 4 7.16 35.00 25.04
C THR A 4 7.67 33.55 25.05
N THR A 5 6.90 32.66 25.63
CA THR A 5 7.17 31.20 25.57
C THR A 5 6.75 30.69 24.19
N THR A 6 7.70 30.47 23.35
CA THR A 6 7.48 29.81 22.05
C THR A 6 7.26 28.32 22.32
N THR A 7 6.04 27.85 22.22
CA THR A 7 5.71 26.42 22.25
C THR A 7 6.17 25.79 20.92
N ASN A 8 7.33 25.17 20.93
CA ASN A 8 7.76 24.27 19.86
C ASN A 8 6.87 23.02 19.92
N THR A 9 5.89 22.94 18.99
CA THR A 9 5.22 21.67 18.68
C THR A 9 6.29 20.74 18.08
N PRO A 10 6.50 19.51 18.60
CA PRO A 10 7.47 18.61 18.00
C PRO A 10 6.98 18.27 16.58
N GLU A 11 7.72 18.70 15.57
CA GLU A 11 7.61 18.16 14.23
C GLU A 11 7.81 16.64 14.37
N THR A 12 6.78 15.87 14.09
CA THR A 12 6.86 14.42 14.07
C THR A 12 7.92 14.04 13.03
N GLN A 13 9.08 13.62 13.50
CA GLN A 13 10.23 13.34 12.65
C GLN A 13 9.87 12.16 11.74
N GLN A 14 9.58 12.45 10.48
CA GLN A 14 9.25 11.44 9.48
C GLN A 14 10.36 10.41 9.38
N SER A 15 9.99 9.13 9.36
CA SER A 15 10.94 8.03 9.20
C SER A 15 11.61 8.07 7.82
N ALA A 16 12.77 7.42 7.67
CA ALA A 16 13.51 7.41 6.40
C ALA A 16 12.67 6.81 5.26
N TRP A 17 11.92 5.74 5.53
CA TRP A 17 11.08 5.10 4.54
C TRP A 17 9.88 5.96 4.13
N GLU A 18 9.29 6.74 5.05
CA GLU A 18 8.20 7.68 4.71
C GLU A 18 8.69 8.80 3.82
N ARG A 19 9.87 9.35 4.08
CA ARG A 19 10.48 10.36 3.18
C ARG A 19 10.70 9.79 1.79
N GLU A 20 11.14 8.53 1.69
CA GLU A 20 11.33 7.88 0.41
C GLU A 20 9.99 7.64 -0.32
N LEU A 21 8.96 7.19 0.38
CA LEU A 21 7.60 7.08 -0.16
C LEU A 21 7.11 8.44 -0.71
N LEU A 22 7.24 9.50 0.07
CA LEU A 22 6.80 10.84 -0.32
C LEU A 22 7.57 11.41 -1.52
N ARG A 23 8.85 11.04 -1.67
CA ARG A 23 9.66 11.42 -2.83
C ARG A 23 9.20 10.70 -4.11
N ARG A 24 8.73 9.46 -3.99
CA ARG A 24 8.33 8.61 -5.12
C ARG A 24 6.88 8.76 -5.51
N LEU A 25 5.99 8.97 -4.56
CA LEU A 25 4.55 9.01 -4.81
C LEU A 25 4.15 10.02 -5.91
N PRO A 26 4.76 11.22 -6.04
CA PRO A 26 4.48 12.11 -7.15
C PRO A 26 4.90 11.59 -8.54
N LEU A 27 5.82 10.61 -8.59
CA LEU A 27 6.25 9.96 -9.83
C LEU A 27 5.33 8.79 -10.22
N PHE A 28 4.56 8.29 -9.26
CA PHE A 28 3.66 7.16 -9.45
C PHE A 28 2.30 7.65 -9.93
N GLY A 29 1.73 6.90 -10.85
CA GLY A 29 0.42 7.14 -11.41
C GLY A 29 -0.37 5.84 -11.53
N HIS A 30 -1.42 5.89 -12.30
CA HIS A 30 -2.22 4.76 -12.71
C HIS A 30 -1.36 3.58 -13.21
N ARG A 31 -1.62 2.38 -12.70
CA ARG A 31 -0.91 1.10 -12.91
C ARG A 31 0.41 0.92 -12.14
N ASN A 32 0.93 1.94 -11.44
CA ASN A 32 2.01 1.68 -10.49
C ASN A 32 1.48 0.94 -9.25
N TRP A 33 2.36 0.24 -8.56
CA TRP A 33 1.99 -0.49 -7.35
C TRP A 33 2.86 -0.07 -6.17
N ILE A 34 2.25 -0.08 -4.98
CA ILE A 34 2.95 -0.02 -3.70
C ILE A 34 2.57 -1.27 -2.92
N VAL A 35 3.53 -1.92 -2.29
CA VAL A 35 3.31 -3.12 -1.48
C VAL A 35 3.87 -2.89 -0.09
N VAL A 36 3.07 -3.14 0.94
CA VAL A 36 3.57 -3.28 2.30
C VAL A 36 3.69 -4.77 2.59
N ALA A 37 4.91 -5.24 2.74
CA ALA A 37 5.23 -6.66 2.76
C ALA A 37 5.76 -7.12 4.12
N ASP A 38 5.51 -8.39 4.44
CA ASP A 38 6.13 -9.07 5.57
C ASP A 38 7.64 -9.23 5.41
N SER A 39 8.31 -9.71 6.45
CA SER A 39 9.78 -9.81 6.49
C SER A 39 10.36 -10.88 5.55
N ALA A 40 9.57 -11.88 5.16
CA ALA A 40 10.01 -12.95 4.27
C ALA A 40 9.79 -12.65 2.78
N TYR A 41 9.07 -11.57 2.47
CA TYR A 41 8.84 -11.18 1.08
C TYR A 41 10.19 -11.03 0.32
N PRO A 42 10.36 -11.66 -0.84
CA PRO A 42 11.65 -11.71 -1.52
C PRO A 42 12.08 -10.34 -2.07
N ALA A 43 13.38 -10.06 -2.02
CA ALA A 43 13.98 -9.00 -2.83
C ALA A 43 13.97 -9.45 -4.29
N GLN A 44 13.40 -8.62 -5.16
CA GLN A 44 13.24 -8.96 -6.56
C GLN A 44 14.30 -8.27 -7.44
N SER A 45 14.70 -8.93 -8.53
CA SER A 45 15.74 -8.45 -9.43
C SER A 45 15.22 -7.70 -10.67
N LYS A 46 13.89 -7.58 -10.84
CA LYS A 46 13.32 -6.86 -11.97
C LYS A 46 13.61 -5.34 -11.86
N PRO A 47 14.06 -4.68 -12.92
CA PRO A 47 14.40 -3.24 -12.87
C PRO A 47 13.26 -2.31 -12.46
N GLY A 48 12.00 -2.73 -12.69
CA GLY A 48 10.81 -1.95 -12.30
C GLY A 48 10.43 -2.12 -10.82
N ILE A 49 11.11 -2.98 -10.06
CA ILE A 49 10.78 -3.25 -8.65
C ILE A 49 11.89 -2.70 -7.76
N GLU A 50 11.50 -1.87 -6.83
CA GLU A 50 12.41 -1.36 -5.81
C GLU A 50 11.89 -1.72 -4.42
N THR A 51 12.82 -2.07 -3.53
CA THR A 51 12.51 -2.48 -2.16
C THR A 51 13.18 -1.55 -1.17
N ILE A 52 12.40 -1.05 -0.23
CA ILE A 52 12.87 -0.29 0.95
C ILE A 52 12.43 -0.99 2.22
N VAL A 53 13.09 -0.68 3.35
CA VAL A 53 12.80 -1.28 4.64
C VAL A 53 12.21 -0.22 5.57
N ALA A 54 10.99 -0.46 6.02
CA ALA A 54 10.34 0.36 7.05
C ALA A 54 10.69 -0.14 8.46
N GLY A 55 10.78 -1.45 8.65
CA GLY A 55 10.79 -2.04 9.99
C GLY A 55 9.46 -1.81 10.72
N GLY A 56 9.47 -1.91 12.04
CA GLY A 56 8.34 -1.50 12.88
C GLY A 56 7.03 -2.29 12.68
N ASP A 57 5.93 -1.67 13.09
CA ASP A 57 4.59 -2.27 13.05
C ASP A 57 4.03 -2.29 11.62
N HIS A 58 3.64 -3.47 11.17
CA HIS A 58 3.13 -3.70 9.82
C HIS A 58 1.81 -2.95 9.56
N VAL A 59 0.85 -3.05 10.47
CA VAL A 59 -0.47 -2.42 10.30
C VAL A 59 -0.36 -0.89 10.30
N ALA A 60 0.50 -0.34 11.16
CA ALA A 60 0.78 1.10 11.16
C ALA A 60 1.46 1.55 9.85
N THR A 61 2.33 0.71 9.27
CA THR A 61 2.93 0.99 7.96
C THR A 61 1.89 0.98 6.84
N VAL A 62 0.96 0.01 6.84
CA VAL A 62 -0.17 -0.05 5.91
C VAL A 62 -1.03 1.21 6.03
N GLU A 63 -1.37 1.62 7.24
CA GLU A 63 -2.15 2.84 7.51
C GLU A 63 -1.45 4.10 6.98
N ALA A 64 -0.16 4.23 7.25
CA ALA A 64 0.61 5.37 6.77
C ALA A 64 0.63 5.44 5.24
N VAL A 65 0.85 4.32 4.55
CA VAL A 65 0.82 4.26 3.08
C VAL A 65 -0.56 4.64 2.54
N LEU A 66 -1.63 4.07 3.11
CA LEU A 66 -3.01 4.35 2.69
C LEU A 66 -3.33 5.84 2.82
N ASN A 67 -2.95 6.45 3.96
CA ASN A 67 -3.16 7.88 4.21
C ASN A 67 -2.36 8.76 3.24
N ARG A 68 -1.13 8.38 2.88
CA ARG A 68 -0.32 9.13 1.91
C ARG A 68 -0.90 9.05 0.50
N ILE A 69 -1.39 7.88 0.08
CA ILE A 69 -2.09 7.73 -1.21
C ILE A 69 -3.35 8.61 -1.22
N ALA A 70 -4.17 8.54 -0.19
CA ALA A 70 -5.40 9.34 -0.09
C ALA A 70 -5.12 10.86 -0.11
N ALA A 71 -4.05 11.31 0.56
CA ALA A 71 -3.67 12.72 0.61
C ALA A 71 -3.03 13.23 -0.71
N SER A 72 -2.60 12.36 -1.59
CA SER A 72 -1.91 12.73 -2.85
C SER A 72 -2.83 13.37 -3.89
N GLY A 73 -4.12 13.03 -3.87
CA GLY A 73 -5.18 13.58 -4.73
C GLY A 73 -5.11 13.13 -6.21
N HIS A 74 -3.95 12.75 -6.73
CA HIS A 74 -3.79 12.35 -8.13
C HIS A 74 -3.98 10.85 -8.37
N VAL A 75 -3.82 10.02 -7.32
CA VAL A 75 -4.07 8.58 -7.37
C VAL A 75 -4.98 8.13 -6.24
N ARG A 76 -5.62 6.99 -6.44
CA ARG A 76 -6.36 6.22 -5.44
C ARG A 76 -5.88 4.78 -5.46
N ALA A 77 -6.10 4.03 -4.39
CA ALA A 77 -5.70 2.64 -4.29
C ALA A 77 -6.87 1.69 -4.54
N ASN A 78 -6.65 0.69 -5.39
CA ASN A 78 -7.35 -0.59 -5.35
C ASN A 78 -6.51 -1.50 -4.46
N VAL A 79 -7.09 -2.00 -3.37
CA VAL A 79 -6.35 -2.76 -2.36
C VAL A 79 -6.54 -4.26 -2.60
N TYR A 80 -5.43 -5.01 -2.60
CA TYR A 80 -5.47 -6.47 -2.62
C TYR A 80 -4.88 -7.02 -1.35
N THR A 81 -5.48 -8.09 -0.83
CA THR A 81 -4.98 -8.90 0.27
C THR A 81 -5.06 -10.37 -0.11
N ASP A 82 -4.15 -11.16 0.46
CA ASP A 82 -4.14 -12.60 0.21
C ASP A 82 -5.39 -13.25 0.82
N LEU A 83 -6.08 -14.06 0.03
CA LEU A 83 -7.25 -14.83 0.50
C LEU A 83 -6.84 -15.80 1.64
N GLU A 84 -5.63 -16.31 1.56
CA GLU A 84 -5.06 -17.26 2.50
C GLU A 84 -5.00 -16.72 3.93
N ILE A 85 -4.91 -15.41 4.15
CA ILE A 85 -4.84 -14.82 5.49
C ILE A 85 -6.02 -15.25 6.37
N ASP A 86 -7.20 -15.44 5.78
CA ASP A 86 -8.42 -15.82 6.52
C ASP A 86 -8.42 -17.29 6.94
N HIS A 87 -7.53 -18.09 6.36
CA HIS A 87 -7.46 -19.55 6.59
C HIS A 87 -6.22 -19.98 7.37
N VAL A 88 -5.26 -19.09 7.63
CA VAL A 88 -4.08 -19.40 8.45
C VAL A 88 -4.52 -19.65 9.89
N ALA A 89 -4.19 -20.84 10.42
CA ALA A 89 -4.51 -21.20 11.79
C ALA A 89 -3.57 -20.53 12.80
N GLU A 90 -4.10 -20.14 13.95
CA GLU A 90 -3.32 -19.54 15.05
C GLU A 90 -2.24 -20.50 15.58
N SER A 91 -2.47 -21.82 15.49
CA SER A 91 -1.50 -22.86 15.86
C SER A 91 -0.26 -22.88 14.96
N ASP A 92 -0.40 -22.48 13.70
CA ASP A 92 0.67 -22.51 12.70
C ASP A 92 1.41 -21.17 12.63
N ALA A 93 0.71 -20.08 12.94
CA ALA A 93 1.24 -18.73 12.96
C ALA A 93 0.69 -17.94 14.17
N PRO A 94 1.27 -18.11 15.36
CA PRO A 94 0.81 -17.41 16.55
C PRO A 94 0.80 -15.89 16.40
N GLY A 95 -0.36 -15.27 16.68
CA GLY A 95 -0.59 -13.83 16.49
C GLY A 95 -1.28 -13.46 15.18
N ILE A 96 -1.51 -14.42 14.28
CA ILE A 96 -2.16 -14.15 12.98
C ILE A 96 -3.60 -13.64 13.17
N GLY A 97 -4.33 -14.15 14.15
CA GLY A 97 -5.70 -13.74 14.45
C GLY A 97 -5.79 -12.27 14.82
N ALA A 98 -4.91 -11.80 15.70
CA ALA A 98 -4.84 -10.39 16.09
C ALA A 98 -4.40 -9.48 14.92
N CYS A 99 -3.42 -9.91 14.13
CA CYS A 99 -2.97 -9.19 12.95
C CYS A 99 -4.10 -9.05 11.91
N ARG A 100 -4.79 -10.15 11.60
CA ARG A 100 -5.95 -10.19 10.70
C ARG A 100 -7.04 -9.23 11.14
N GLN A 101 -7.42 -9.24 12.41
CA GLN A 101 -8.44 -8.31 12.93
C GLN A 101 -8.03 -6.86 12.76
N ARG A 102 -6.79 -6.50 13.04
CA ARG A 102 -6.27 -5.14 12.87
C ARG A 102 -6.28 -4.72 11.39
N LEU A 103 -5.86 -5.59 10.49
CA LEU A 103 -5.86 -5.32 9.05
C LEU A 103 -7.29 -5.15 8.52
N HIS A 104 -8.21 -6.03 8.88
CA HIS A 104 -9.61 -5.93 8.47
C HIS A 104 -10.27 -4.65 9.00
N ALA A 105 -10.00 -4.27 10.25
CA ALA A 105 -10.52 -3.03 10.83
C ALA A 105 -9.97 -1.79 10.11
N LEU A 106 -8.66 -1.75 9.83
CA LEU A 106 -8.01 -0.65 9.10
C LEU A 106 -8.55 -0.51 7.69
N LEU A 107 -8.71 -1.62 6.98
CA LEU A 107 -9.10 -1.62 5.58
C LEU A 107 -10.62 -1.56 5.37
N HIS A 108 -11.41 -1.55 6.46
CA HIS A 108 -12.85 -1.46 6.38
C HIS A 108 -13.28 -0.20 5.62
N GLY A 109 -14.08 -0.39 4.58
CA GLY A 109 -14.54 0.71 3.71
C GLY A 109 -13.61 1.05 2.54
N ALA A 110 -12.42 0.46 2.46
CA ALA A 110 -11.59 0.52 1.26
C ALA A 110 -12.13 -0.41 0.15
N ASN A 111 -11.74 -0.14 -1.10
CA ASN A 111 -12.04 -1.04 -2.22
C ASN A 111 -11.09 -2.24 -2.19
N ILE A 112 -11.44 -3.25 -1.38
CA ILE A 112 -10.60 -4.43 -1.15
C ILE A 112 -11.02 -5.56 -2.09
N ARG A 113 -10.02 -6.25 -2.65
CA ARG A 113 -10.17 -7.49 -3.38
C ARG A 113 -9.28 -8.56 -2.74
N GLN A 114 -9.89 -9.63 -2.25
CA GLN A 114 -9.14 -10.81 -1.80
C GLN A 114 -8.95 -11.76 -2.99
N LEU A 115 -7.72 -12.15 -3.23
CA LEU A 115 -7.35 -13.11 -4.27
C LEU A 115 -6.34 -14.10 -3.69
N PRO A 116 -6.26 -15.33 -4.23
CA PRO A 116 -5.14 -16.22 -3.95
C PRO A 116 -3.80 -15.52 -4.18
N HIS A 117 -2.84 -15.75 -3.28
CA HIS A 117 -1.53 -15.12 -3.30
C HIS A 117 -0.86 -15.13 -4.69
N GLU A 118 -0.82 -16.30 -5.31
CA GLU A 118 -0.20 -16.48 -6.63
C GLU A 118 -0.86 -15.62 -7.72
N GLN A 119 -2.15 -15.33 -7.61
CA GLN A 119 -2.84 -14.45 -8.56
C GLN A 119 -2.45 -12.98 -8.38
N ILE A 120 -2.23 -12.55 -7.13
CA ILE A 120 -1.75 -11.20 -6.86
C ILE A 120 -0.33 -11.03 -7.37
N ILE A 121 0.54 -12.01 -7.09
CA ILE A 121 1.94 -12.00 -7.55
C ILE A 121 2.01 -12.01 -9.07
N ALA A 122 1.20 -12.82 -9.77
CA ALA A 122 1.14 -12.82 -11.22
C ALA A 122 0.77 -11.44 -11.81
N LYS A 123 -0.23 -10.76 -11.19
CA LYS A 123 -0.61 -9.39 -11.57
C LYS A 123 0.52 -8.39 -11.36
N LEU A 124 1.18 -8.45 -10.21
CA LEU A 124 2.30 -7.58 -9.88
C LEU A 124 3.46 -7.79 -10.85
N ASP A 125 3.78 -9.04 -11.15
CA ASP A 125 4.83 -9.43 -12.08
C ASP A 125 4.58 -8.96 -13.51
N GLU A 126 3.35 -9.03 -13.97
CA GLU A 126 2.92 -8.47 -15.26
C GLU A 126 3.11 -6.96 -15.29
N ARG A 127 2.64 -6.26 -14.25
CA ARG A 127 2.74 -4.79 -14.15
C ARG A 127 4.19 -4.32 -14.05
N ALA A 128 5.02 -5.03 -13.31
CA ALA A 128 6.44 -4.70 -13.13
C ALA A 128 7.29 -4.77 -14.40
N GLN A 129 6.75 -5.30 -15.50
CA GLN A 129 7.42 -5.26 -16.80
C GLN A 129 7.45 -3.86 -17.42
N LEU A 130 6.44 -3.04 -17.15
CA LEU A 130 6.26 -1.71 -17.76
C LEU A 130 6.15 -0.59 -16.75
N PHE A 131 5.75 -0.90 -15.52
CA PHE A 131 5.44 0.08 -14.47
C PHE A 131 6.25 -0.18 -13.22
N GLN A 132 6.50 0.87 -12.46
CA GLN A 132 7.27 0.74 -11.22
C GLN A 132 6.42 0.18 -10.08
N VAL A 133 7.06 -0.63 -9.25
CA VAL A 133 6.54 -1.20 -8.01
C VAL A 133 7.46 -0.83 -6.86
N LEU A 134 6.91 -0.24 -5.80
CA LEU A 134 7.63 0.02 -4.56
C LEU A 134 7.21 -1.01 -3.51
N ILE A 135 8.16 -1.80 -3.02
CA ILE A 135 7.95 -2.74 -1.92
C ILE A 135 8.51 -2.12 -0.63
N ILE A 136 7.68 -2.03 0.39
CA ILE A 136 8.02 -1.52 1.72
C ILE A 136 7.98 -2.69 2.68
N LYS A 137 9.14 -3.23 3.03
CA LYS A 137 9.23 -4.39 3.93
C LYS A 137 9.15 -3.96 5.39
N THR A 138 8.32 -4.67 6.15
CA THR A 138 8.24 -4.54 7.60
C THR A 138 8.99 -5.67 8.31
N SER A 139 9.03 -5.65 9.64
CA SER A 139 9.62 -6.73 10.44
C SER A 139 8.63 -7.85 10.81
N LEU A 140 7.39 -7.79 10.32
CA LEU A 140 6.37 -8.79 10.63
C LEU A 140 6.75 -10.15 10.06
N ALA A 141 6.73 -11.19 10.91
CA ALA A 141 7.03 -12.57 10.53
C ALA A 141 5.75 -13.44 10.61
N LEU A 142 4.71 -13.03 9.89
CA LEU A 142 3.45 -13.76 9.76
C LEU A 142 3.12 -13.93 8.27
N PRO A 143 2.70 -15.12 7.82
CA PRO A 143 2.46 -15.39 6.41
C PRO A 143 1.18 -14.71 5.90
N TYR A 144 1.15 -14.41 4.61
CA TYR A 144 -0.01 -13.88 3.88
C TYR A 144 -0.56 -12.57 4.46
N THR A 145 0.29 -11.74 5.08
CA THR A 145 -0.10 -10.46 5.66
C THR A 145 0.23 -9.26 4.79
N SER A 146 0.87 -9.48 3.64
CA SER A 146 1.20 -8.40 2.71
C SER A 146 -0.05 -7.71 2.18
N VAL A 147 0.02 -6.38 2.02
CA VAL A 147 -1.06 -5.57 1.46
C VAL A 147 -0.55 -4.88 0.22
N PHE A 148 -1.30 -5.02 -0.87
CA PHE A 148 -0.92 -4.55 -2.20
C PHE A 148 -1.86 -3.42 -2.63
N PHE A 149 -1.29 -2.31 -3.07
CA PHE A 149 -2.00 -1.13 -3.55
C PHE A 149 -1.72 -0.94 -5.04
N GLU A 150 -2.67 -1.34 -5.90
CA GLU A 150 -2.65 -0.95 -7.31
C GLU A 150 -3.18 0.47 -7.42
N LEU A 151 -2.35 1.38 -7.91
CA LEU A 151 -2.73 2.77 -8.07
C LEU A 151 -3.58 2.97 -9.32
N ASP A 152 -4.64 3.75 -9.17
CA ASP A 152 -5.52 4.18 -10.24
C ASP A 152 -5.67 5.70 -10.22
N CYS A 153 -6.20 6.29 -11.28
CA CYS A 153 -6.41 7.73 -11.38
C CYS A 153 -7.36 8.23 -10.28
N GLY A 154 -6.91 9.19 -9.48
CA GLY A 154 -7.67 9.75 -8.37
C GLY A 154 -8.76 10.73 -8.78
N TYR A 155 -8.64 11.35 -9.96
CA TYR A 155 -9.54 12.42 -10.44
C TYR A 155 -10.36 12.02 -11.68
N TRP A 156 -10.32 10.74 -12.10
CA TRP A 156 -11.10 10.19 -13.21
C TRP A 156 -11.71 8.85 -12.80
N ASN A 157 -12.98 8.62 -13.08
CA ASN A 157 -13.68 7.40 -12.71
C ASN A 157 -14.34 6.72 -13.92
N ALA A 158 -14.83 5.49 -13.71
CA ALA A 158 -15.45 4.69 -14.78
C ALA A 158 -16.66 5.39 -15.42
N GLU A 159 -17.45 6.10 -14.63
CA GLU A 159 -18.65 6.81 -15.15
C GLU A 159 -18.26 8.00 -16.03
N ALA A 160 -17.19 8.72 -15.67
CA ALA A 160 -16.66 9.79 -16.51
C ALA A 160 -16.09 9.23 -17.82
N GLU A 161 -15.38 8.10 -17.75
CA GLU A 161 -14.86 7.39 -18.92
C GLU A 161 -16.01 6.93 -19.85
N GLU A 162 -17.08 6.35 -19.29
CA GLU A 162 -18.23 5.92 -20.07
C GLU A 162 -18.91 7.10 -20.78
N ARG A 163 -19.13 8.23 -20.07
CA ARG A 163 -19.69 9.45 -20.70
C ARG A 163 -18.79 9.95 -21.84
N LEU A 164 -17.48 9.94 -21.65
CA LEU A 164 -16.53 10.35 -22.68
C LEU A 164 -16.62 9.44 -23.91
N ARG A 165 -16.61 8.11 -23.71
CA ARG A 165 -16.72 7.14 -24.80
C ARG A 165 -18.00 7.30 -25.60
N ASN A 166 -19.11 7.52 -24.92
CA ASN A 166 -20.41 7.74 -25.57
C ASN A 166 -20.41 9.05 -26.38
N ALA A 167 -19.78 10.12 -25.89
CA ALA A 167 -19.68 11.38 -26.61
C ALA A 167 -18.77 11.29 -27.86
N MET A 168 -17.76 10.40 -27.86
CA MET A 168 -16.85 10.19 -29.01
C MET A 168 -17.50 9.38 -30.16
N GLN A 169 -18.69 8.77 -29.94
CA GLN A 169 -19.40 7.96 -30.94
C GLN A 169 -20.47 8.77 -31.70
N GLN A 170 -20.69 10.02 -31.34
CA GLN A 170 -21.58 10.99 -31.98
C GLN A 170 -20.83 11.81 -33.02
#